data_65507142a8cccc03169f4d7c0852c0f6
#
_entry.id   65507142a8cccc03169f4d7c0852c0f6
#
_cell.length_a   1.000
_cell.length_b   1.000
_cell.length_c   1.000
_cell.angle_alpha   90.00
_cell.angle_beta   90.00
_cell.angle_gamma   90.00
#
_symmetry.space_group_name_H-M   'P 1'
#
loop_
_entity.id
_entity.type
_entity.pdbx_description
1 polymer ?
#
loop_
_entity_poly.entity_id
_entity_poly.type
_entity_poly.pdbx_seq_one_letter_code
_entity_poly.pdbx_strand_id
1 'polypeptide(L)'
;LMSVFSLRLYMKDAHIIVLVDNKTQQSFTEENKRTGLKKYASQIITIDFEDSVSNVERSRLIKTAIPNYVDGSFLYIDCDTIICDDLSDIENEPFETAGVLDGHVMLDQHIHAKYFLKRDKKLLFSGTKASGYNINGGLILAKDGAQATNLFKEWNNMWRYSAYECHDFHDQSALNEANFKTGLKMGLLNGKWNCQISHGGLAFLKDAKILHYYSSEFSGKNYIPYYKLADKNLQNRIKNDGFIAEDIQEMIKNAKFQFNIVHLINDQRIVNIMQSPLVFTLADIKAKCPV
;
A
#
# COMPACT_ATOMS: atom_id res chain seq x y z
N LEU A 1 9.89 -9.10 1.35
CA LEU A 1 10.02 -10.56 1.43
C LEU A 1 8.75 -11.19 2.01
N MET A 2 8.20 -10.68 3.13
CA MET A 2 6.97 -11.23 3.76
C MET A 2 5.78 -11.23 2.79
N SER A 3 5.54 -10.14 2.06
CA SER A 3 4.44 -10.05 1.10
C SER A 3 4.55 -11.12 0.01
N VAL A 4 5.71 -11.27 -0.61
CA VAL A 4 5.95 -12.29 -1.66
C VAL A 4 5.86 -13.73 -1.10
N PHE A 5 6.37 -13.96 0.11
CA PHE A 5 6.24 -15.25 0.77
C PHE A 5 4.77 -15.60 1.05
N SER A 6 4.01 -14.65 1.61
CA SER A 6 2.59 -14.87 1.89
C SER A 6 1.78 -15.12 0.61
N LEU A 7 2.09 -14.41 -0.49
CA LEU A 7 1.47 -14.66 -1.78
C LEU A 7 1.74 -16.09 -2.26
N ARG A 8 2.97 -16.57 -2.13
CA ARG A 8 3.35 -17.93 -2.56
C ARG A 8 2.67 -19.05 -1.72
N LEU A 9 2.24 -18.76 -0.49
CA LEU A 9 1.48 -19.72 0.32
C LEU A 9 0.11 -20.05 -0.30
N TYR A 10 -0.57 -19.05 -0.86
CA TYR A 10 -1.94 -19.18 -1.38
C TYR A 10 -1.97 -19.31 -2.91
N MET A 11 -0.99 -18.74 -3.61
CA MET A 11 -0.90 -18.65 -5.06
C MET A 11 0.40 -19.33 -5.55
N LYS A 12 0.47 -20.67 -5.45
CA LYS A 12 1.71 -21.43 -5.73
C LYS A 12 2.26 -21.20 -7.14
N ASP A 13 1.37 -21.09 -8.12
CA ASP A 13 1.71 -20.99 -9.54
C ASP A 13 1.62 -19.56 -10.09
N ALA A 14 1.31 -18.57 -9.24
CA ALA A 14 1.22 -17.18 -9.68
C ALA A 14 2.55 -16.68 -10.24
N HIS A 15 2.50 -15.93 -11.35
CA HIS A 15 3.68 -15.26 -11.90
C HIS A 15 3.95 -13.99 -11.08
N ILE A 16 4.93 -14.04 -10.18
CA ILE A 16 5.26 -12.96 -9.26
C ILE A 16 6.45 -12.18 -9.81
N ILE A 17 6.20 -10.94 -10.23
CA ILE A 17 7.22 -9.99 -10.69
C ILE A 17 7.55 -9.03 -9.55
N VAL A 18 8.81 -8.86 -9.24
CA VAL A 18 9.29 -7.87 -8.27
C VAL A 18 10.12 -6.83 -9.00
N LEU A 19 9.67 -5.58 -8.96
CA LEU A 19 10.40 -4.45 -9.51
C LEU A 19 11.30 -3.85 -8.43
N VAL A 20 12.57 -3.68 -8.72
CA VAL A 20 13.57 -3.14 -7.79
C VAL A 20 14.43 -2.08 -8.48
N ASP A 21 14.99 -1.17 -7.71
CA ASP A 21 16.03 -0.28 -8.19
C ASP A 21 17.41 -0.95 -8.18
N ASN A 22 18.38 -0.34 -8.88
CA ASN A 22 19.76 -0.81 -8.94
C ASN A 22 20.41 -0.90 -7.55
N LYS A 23 20.14 0.01 -6.61
CA LYS A 23 20.68 -0.05 -5.23
C LYS A 23 20.12 -1.26 -4.46
N THR A 24 18.84 -1.52 -4.60
CA THR A 24 18.19 -2.70 -4.02
C THR A 24 18.75 -3.98 -4.63
N GLN A 25 18.91 -4.03 -5.96
CA GLN A 25 19.51 -5.18 -6.66
C GLN A 25 20.94 -5.47 -6.18
N GLN A 26 21.77 -4.45 -5.99
CA GLN A 26 23.12 -4.59 -5.46
C GLN A 26 23.16 -5.18 -4.05
N SER A 27 22.06 -5.07 -3.29
CA SER A 27 21.96 -5.67 -1.96
C SER A 27 21.62 -7.17 -1.97
N PHE A 28 21.32 -7.76 -3.13
CA PHE A 28 20.97 -9.19 -3.27
C PHE A 28 22.21 -10.06 -3.45
N THR A 29 23.17 -9.93 -2.54
CA THR A 29 24.41 -10.70 -2.50
C THR A 29 24.36 -11.73 -1.38
N GLU A 30 25.17 -12.78 -1.47
CA GLU A 30 25.32 -13.78 -0.41
C GLU A 30 25.86 -13.15 0.90
N GLU A 31 26.75 -12.16 0.78
CA GLU A 31 27.29 -11.40 1.92
C GLU A 31 26.16 -10.68 2.69
N ASN A 32 25.24 -10.04 1.98
CA ASN A 32 24.11 -9.33 2.56
C ASN A 32 22.92 -10.24 2.92
N LYS A 33 23.01 -11.55 2.62
CA LYS A 33 21.96 -12.54 2.88
C LYS A 33 20.56 -12.18 2.36
N ARG A 34 20.44 -11.29 1.36
CA ARG A 34 19.16 -10.83 0.82
C ARG A 34 18.69 -11.60 -0.40
N THR A 35 19.22 -12.78 -0.63
CA THR A 35 18.90 -13.64 -1.77
C THR A 35 17.55 -14.36 -1.61
N GLY A 36 16.96 -14.37 -0.41
CA GLY A 36 15.72 -15.08 -0.12
C GLY A 36 14.52 -14.68 -0.99
N LEU A 37 14.51 -13.44 -1.53
CA LEU A 37 13.46 -13.01 -2.45
C LEU A 37 13.45 -13.85 -3.74
N LYS A 38 14.62 -14.23 -4.25
CA LYS A 38 14.78 -15.05 -5.47
C LYS A 38 14.07 -16.41 -5.37
N LYS A 39 13.86 -16.92 -4.15
CA LYS A 39 13.17 -18.19 -3.92
C LYS A 39 11.68 -18.12 -4.21
N TYR A 40 11.07 -16.95 -4.06
CA TYR A 40 9.62 -16.80 -4.12
C TYR A 40 9.15 -16.00 -5.34
N ALA A 41 9.94 -15.06 -5.84
CA ALA A 41 9.65 -14.32 -7.05
C ALA A 41 9.85 -15.19 -8.29
N SER A 42 8.97 -15.05 -9.29
CA SER A 42 9.13 -15.67 -10.61
C SER A 42 10.13 -14.88 -11.45
N GLN A 43 10.11 -13.54 -11.28
CA GLN A 43 11.00 -12.62 -11.99
C GLN A 43 11.35 -11.44 -11.09
N ILE A 44 12.58 -10.96 -11.19
CA ILE A 44 13.02 -9.70 -10.60
C ILE A 44 13.51 -8.81 -11.74
N ILE A 45 12.88 -7.67 -11.90
CA ILE A 45 13.24 -6.67 -12.92
C ILE A 45 13.94 -5.51 -12.21
N THR A 46 15.16 -5.20 -12.65
CA THR A 46 15.94 -4.09 -12.12
C THR A 46 15.76 -2.86 -12.99
N ILE A 47 15.50 -1.74 -12.36
CA ILE A 47 15.34 -0.44 -13.00
C ILE A 47 16.49 0.45 -12.52
N ASP A 48 17.26 0.95 -13.48
CA ASP A 48 18.42 1.78 -13.19
C ASP A 48 18.02 3.23 -12.96
N PHE A 49 18.57 3.79 -11.89
CA PHE A 49 18.47 5.20 -11.55
C PHE A 49 19.84 5.77 -11.25
N GLU A 50 20.01 7.05 -11.55
CA GLU A 50 21.19 7.80 -11.11
C GLU A 50 21.23 7.89 -9.58
N ASP A 51 22.43 8.07 -9.03
CA ASP A 51 22.64 8.15 -7.58
C ASP A 51 21.97 9.37 -6.93
N SER A 52 21.78 10.43 -7.69
CA SER A 52 21.08 11.66 -7.30
C SER A 52 19.60 11.45 -6.96
N VAL A 53 18.95 10.42 -7.53
CA VAL A 53 17.53 10.12 -7.31
C VAL A 53 17.34 9.51 -5.93
N SER A 54 16.51 10.12 -5.09
CA SER A 54 16.22 9.65 -3.74
C SER A 54 15.45 8.31 -3.74
N ASN A 55 15.52 7.58 -2.62
CA ASN A 55 14.79 6.30 -2.49
C ASN A 55 13.28 6.46 -2.63
N VAL A 56 12.73 7.60 -2.16
CA VAL A 56 11.30 7.90 -2.29
C VAL A 56 10.95 8.09 -3.76
N GLU A 57 11.72 8.89 -4.49
CA GLU A 57 11.50 9.11 -5.93
C GLU A 57 11.57 7.81 -6.72
N ARG A 58 12.63 6.99 -6.50
CA ARG A 58 12.80 5.69 -7.16
C ARG A 58 11.56 4.81 -6.96
N SER A 59 11.09 4.68 -5.71
CA SER A 59 9.91 3.90 -5.39
C SER A 59 8.67 4.39 -6.15
N ARG A 60 8.45 5.70 -6.25
CA ARG A 60 7.28 6.27 -6.93
C ARG A 60 7.39 6.22 -8.44
N LEU A 61 8.59 6.44 -8.99
CA LEU A 61 8.85 6.30 -10.42
C LEU A 61 8.61 4.85 -10.89
N ILE A 62 9.06 3.86 -10.12
CA ILE A 62 8.79 2.45 -10.41
C ILE A 62 7.28 2.19 -10.40
N LYS A 63 6.61 2.57 -9.31
CA LYS A 63 5.19 2.31 -9.08
C LYS A 63 4.29 2.92 -10.16
N THR A 64 4.52 4.16 -10.51
CA THR A 64 3.69 4.87 -11.48
C THR A 64 4.00 4.51 -12.95
N ALA A 65 5.06 3.74 -13.20
CA ALA A 65 5.49 3.34 -14.54
C ALA A 65 5.49 1.82 -14.75
N ILE A 66 4.78 1.05 -13.93
CA ILE A 66 4.71 -0.42 -14.03
C ILE A 66 4.44 -0.93 -15.44
N PRO A 67 3.50 -0.37 -16.25
CA PRO A 67 3.24 -0.85 -17.61
C PRO A 67 4.42 -0.72 -18.58
N ASN A 68 5.48 0.01 -18.22
CA ASN A 68 6.70 0.06 -19.02
C ASN A 68 7.59 -1.18 -18.81
N TYR A 69 7.31 -1.99 -17.80
CA TYR A 69 8.14 -3.12 -17.37
C TYR A 69 7.39 -4.44 -17.30
N VAL A 70 6.06 -4.38 -17.27
CA VAL A 70 5.18 -5.54 -17.13
C VAL A 70 4.12 -5.47 -18.20
N ASP A 71 4.10 -6.48 -19.07
CA ASP A 71 3.10 -6.62 -20.14
C ASP A 71 1.84 -7.31 -19.62
N GLY A 72 0.70 -7.02 -20.27
CA GLY A 72 -0.58 -7.67 -20.01
C GLY A 72 -1.25 -7.20 -18.70
N SER A 73 -2.17 -8.04 -18.22
CA SER A 73 -2.92 -7.75 -16.99
C SER A 73 -2.08 -8.04 -15.75
N PHE A 74 -2.19 -7.19 -14.73
CA PHE A 74 -1.51 -7.40 -13.45
C PHE A 74 -2.32 -6.87 -12.26
N LEU A 75 -2.01 -7.41 -11.09
CA LEU A 75 -2.42 -6.88 -9.80
C LEU A 75 -1.19 -6.29 -9.10
N TYR A 76 -1.13 -4.96 -9.01
CA TYR A 76 -0.11 -4.30 -8.21
C TYR A 76 -0.45 -4.39 -6.72
N ILE A 77 0.54 -4.71 -5.90
CA ILE A 77 0.42 -4.84 -4.45
C ILE A 77 1.64 -4.17 -3.79
N ASP A 78 1.42 -3.29 -2.81
CA ASP A 78 2.49 -2.67 -2.02
C ASP A 78 3.23 -3.71 -1.15
N CYS A 79 4.49 -3.43 -0.82
CA CYS A 79 5.36 -4.35 -0.08
C CYS A 79 5.00 -4.50 1.41
N ASP A 80 4.23 -3.58 1.98
CA ASP A 80 3.73 -3.58 3.37
C ASP A 80 2.35 -4.26 3.47
N THR A 81 2.24 -5.40 2.80
CA THR A 81 1.04 -6.23 2.76
C THR A 81 1.34 -7.67 3.16
N ILE A 82 0.30 -8.38 3.62
CA ILE A 82 0.31 -9.84 3.81
C ILE A 82 -0.91 -10.42 3.11
N ILE A 83 -0.67 -11.37 2.22
CA ILE A 83 -1.72 -12.13 1.55
C ILE A 83 -2.23 -13.19 2.52
N CYS A 84 -3.56 -13.30 2.64
CA CYS A 84 -4.25 -14.13 3.63
C CYS A 84 -5.21 -15.14 3.01
N ASP A 85 -5.34 -15.15 1.70
CA ASP A 85 -6.25 -16.04 0.96
C ASP A 85 -5.89 -16.07 -0.53
N ASP A 86 -6.51 -16.97 -1.29
CA ASP A 86 -6.41 -17.05 -2.75
C ASP A 86 -6.93 -15.76 -3.42
N LEU A 87 -6.18 -15.25 -4.39
CA LEU A 87 -6.50 -13.99 -5.08
C LEU A 87 -7.14 -14.20 -6.45
N SER A 88 -7.35 -15.42 -6.90
CA SER A 88 -7.82 -15.72 -8.28
C SER A 88 -9.14 -15.02 -8.62
N ASP A 89 -10.03 -14.84 -7.64
CA ASP A 89 -11.32 -14.18 -7.86
C ASP A 89 -11.19 -12.73 -8.36
N ILE A 90 -10.03 -12.09 -8.21
CA ILE A 90 -9.82 -10.70 -8.67
C ILE A 90 -9.98 -10.57 -10.19
N GLU A 91 -9.70 -11.63 -10.92
CA GLU A 91 -9.83 -11.66 -12.38
C GLU A 91 -11.28 -11.51 -12.82
N ASN A 92 -12.24 -11.91 -11.97
CA ASN A 92 -13.67 -11.83 -12.24
C ASN A 92 -14.27 -10.44 -11.99
N GLU A 93 -13.51 -9.52 -11.38
CA GLU A 93 -13.98 -8.15 -11.19
C GLU A 93 -14.23 -7.49 -12.56
N PRO A 94 -15.37 -6.78 -12.75
CA PRO A 94 -15.81 -6.31 -14.06
C PRO A 94 -15.05 -5.07 -14.57
N PHE A 95 -14.01 -4.64 -13.87
CA PHE A 95 -13.29 -3.41 -14.13
C PHE A 95 -12.00 -3.68 -14.92
N GLU A 96 -11.65 -2.78 -15.84
CA GLU A 96 -10.32 -2.76 -16.47
C GLU A 96 -9.26 -2.22 -15.51
N THR A 97 -9.59 -1.18 -14.74
CA THR A 97 -8.77 -0.67 -13.64
C THR A 97 -9.61 -0.53 -12.39
N ALA A 98 -9.06 -0.91 -11.24
CA ALA A 98 -9.77 -0.78 -9.97
C ALA A 98 -8.81 -0.67 -8.78
N GLY A 99 -9.33 -0.11 -7.68
CA GLY A 99 -8.64 -0.01 -6.40
C GLY A 99 -9.63 -0.01 -5.24
N VAL A 100 -9.12 0.07 -4.02
CA VAL A 100 -9.95 0.09 -2.80
C VAL A 100 -9.97 1.51 -2.24
N LEU A 101 -11.12 1.93 -1.71
CA LEU A 101 -11.25 3.22 -1.03
C LEU A 101 -10.24 3.34 0.12
N ASP A 102 -9.57 4.47 0.20
CA ASP A 102 -8.77 4.80 1.37
C ASP A 102 -9.66 4.94 2.60
N GLY A 103 -9.26 4.29 3.70
CA GLY A 103 -10.12 4.23 4.90
C GLY A 103 -11.45 3.50 4.73
N HIS A 104 -11.69 2.86 3.59
CA HIS A 104 -12.92 2.10 3.26
C HIS A 104 -14.22 2.93 3.29
N VAL A 105 -14.13 4.24 3.17
CA VAL A 105 -15.26 5.16 3.26
C VAL A 105 -15.22 6.21 2.14
N MET A 106 -16.36 6.82 1.87
CA MET A 106 -16.44 7.98 0.98
C MET A 106 -15.78 9.20 1.63
N LEU A 107 -15.42 10.19 0.83
CA LEU A 107 -14.67 11.36 1.27
C LEU A 107 -15.35 12.15 2.40
N ASP A 108 -16.66 12.28 2.36
CA ASP A 108 -17.47 12.99 3.38
C ASP A 108 -17.43 12.30 4.75
N GLN A 109 -17.15 11.00 4.79
CA GLN A 109 -17.00 10.19 6.00
C GLN A 109 -15.54 9.98 6.40
N HIS A 110 -14.60 10.40 5.54
CA HIS A 110 -13.18 10.12 5.75
C HIS A 110 -12.57 11.07 6.79
N ILE A 111 -11.92 10.52 7.82
CA ILE A 111 -11.31 11.30 8.92
C ILE A 111 -10.24 12.28 8.43
N HIS A 112 -9.56 11.94 7.33
CA HIS A 112 -8.53 12.77 6.72
C HIS A 112 -9.02 13.60 5.52
N ALA A 113 -10.34 13.70 5.29
CA ALA A 113 -10.90 14.42 4.14
C ALA A 113 -10.35 15.84 4.00
N LYS A 114 -10.32 16.61 5.11
CA LYS A 114 -9.77 17.97 5.12
C LYS A 114 -8.31 18.03 4.72
N TYR A 115 -7.52 17.03 5.14
CA TYR A 115 -6.10 16.93 4.81
C TYR A 115 -5.90 16.64 3.32
N PHE A 116 -6.65 15.70 2.74
CA PHE A 116 -6.60 15.40 1.30
C PHE A 116 -6.98 16.62 0.47
N LEU A 117 -8.12 17.25 0.77
CA LEU A 117 -8.57 18.43 0.04
C LEU A 117 -7.60 19.63 0.17
N LYS A 118 -6.95 19.80 1.32
CA LYS A 118 -5.92 20.82 1.50
C LYS A 118 -4.68 20.53 0.66
N ARG A 119 -4.26 19.26 0.58
CA ARG A 119 -3.14 18.83 -0.27
C ARG A 119 -3.47 19.02 -1.74
N ASP A 120 -4.63 18.52 -2.18
CA ASP A 120 -5.08 18.63 -3.56
C ASP A 120 -5.16 20.12 -4.00
N LYS A 121 -5.68 20.98 -3.12
CA LYS A 121 -5.68 22.44 -3.39
C LYS A 121 -4.27 23.01 -3.59
N LYS A 122 -3.29 22.57 -2.78
CA LYS A 122 -1.87 22.98 -2.94
C LYS A 122 -1.30 22.50 -4.30
N LEU A 123 -1.70 21.31 -4.73
CA LEU A 123 -1.26 20.69 -5.98
C LEU A 123 -2.07 21.16 -7.20
N LEU A 124 -3.08 21.99 -7.01
CA LEU A 124 -4.06 22.38 -8.05
C LEU A 124 -4.80 21.17 -8.63
N PHE A 125 -4.98 20.11 -7.81
CA PHE A 125 -5.72 18.90 -8.16
C PHE A 125 -7.20 19.02 -7.76
N SER A 126 -8.05 18.31 -8.48
CA SER A 126 -9.49 18.30 -8.29
C SER A 126 -10.06 16.89 -8.13
N GLY A 127 -9.27 15.87 -8.38
CA GLY A 127 -9.70 14.48 -8.52
C GLY A 127 -10.45 13.93 -7.32
N THR A 128 -9.90 14.05 -6.11
CA THR A 128 -10.54 13.57 -4.87
C THR A 128 -11.88 14.27 -4.61
N LYS A 129 -11.95 15.57 -4.84
CA LYS A 129 -13.20 16.34 -4.67
C LYS A 129 -14.23 15.97 -5.71
N ALA A 130 -13.82 15.82 -6.97
CA ALA A 130 -14.72 15.54 -8.09
C ALA A 130 -15.30 14.13 -8.02
N SER A 131 -14.50 13.15 -7.57
CA SER A 131 -14.98 11.77 -7.38
C SER A 131 -15.82 11.58 -6.11
N GLY A 132 -15.59 12.40 -5.08
CA GLY A 132 -16.20 12.22 -3.76
C GLY A 132 -15.57 11.06 -2.97
N TYR A 133 -14.40 10.56 -3.39
CA TYR A 133 -13.65 9.51 -2.71
C TYR A 133 -12.14 9.66 -2.92
N ASN A 134 -11.39 8.87 -2.17
CA ASN A 134 -9.94 8.74 -2.33
C ASN A 134 -9.61 7.24 -2.47
N ILE A 135 -8.88 6.86 -3.52
CA ILE A 135 -8.43 5.48 -3.74
C ILE A 135 -7.08 5.31 -3.07
N ASN A 136 -6.93 4.24 -2.29
CA ASN A 136 -5.65 3.87 -1.72
C ASN A 136 -4.73 3.24 -2.78
N GLY A 137 -3.53 3.78 -2.93
CA GLY A 137 -2.59 3.34 -3.95
C GLY A 137 -1.89 1.99 -3.66
N GLY A 138 -2.17 1.33 -2.54
CA GLY A 138 -1.49 0.11 -2.13
C GLY A 138 -1.91 -1.17 -2.86
N LEU A 139 -3.02 -1.10 -3.60
CA LEU A 139 -3.48 -2.15 -4.51
C LEU A 139 -4.14 -1.54 -5.73
N ILE A 140 -3.70 -1.94 -6.92
CA ILE A 140 -4.30 -1.53 -8.20
C ILE A 140 -4.45 -2.77 -9.08
N LEU A 141 -5.70 -3.08 -9.44
CA LEU A 141 -6.00 -3.99 -10.53
C LEU A 141 -5.84 -3.24 -11.85
N ALA A 142 -5.11 -3.81 -12.78
CA ALA A 142 -4.97 -3.29 -14.14
C ALA A 142 -5.06 -4.45 -15.12
N LYS A 143 -6.14 -4.51 -15.88
CA LYS A 143 -6.29 -5.44 -17.00
C LYS A 143 -5.69 -4.82 -18.26
N ASP A 144 -5.20 -5.67 -19.15
CA ASP A 144 -4.62 -5.20 -20.40
C ASP A 144 -5.66 -4.41 -21.22
N GLY A 145 -5.33 -3.16 -21.50
CA GLY A 145 -6.23 -2.26 -22.21
C GLY A 145 -5.82 -0.79 -22.18
N ALA A 146 -6.54 -0.02 -22.97
CA ALA A 146 -6.25 1.41 -23.14
C ALA A 146 -6.51 2.23 -21.87
N GLN A 147 -7.48 1.82 -21.07
CA GLN A 147 -7.80 2.52 -19.81
C GLN A 147 -6.65 2.38 -18.80
N ALA A 148 -6.10 1.18 -18.62
CA ALA A 148 -4.98 0.93 -17.73
C ALA A 148 -3.74 1.70 -18.18
N THR A 149 -3.40 1.62 -19.48
CA THR A 149 -2.28 2.37 -20.06
C THR A 149 -2.41 3.88 -19.84
N ASN A 150 -3.60 4.44 -20.09
CA ASN A 150 -3.85 5.87 -19.92
C ASN A 150 -3.81 6.28 -18.44
N LEU A 151 -4.38 5.47 -17.55
CA LEU A 151 -4.34 5.75 -16.11
C LEU A 151 -2.91 5.84 -15.58
N PHE A 152 -2.06 4.85 -15.87
CA PHE A 152 -0.68 4.85 -15.39
C PHE A 152 0.15 5.97 -16.03
N LYS A 153 -0.05 6.26 -17.31
CA LYS A 153 0.59 7.40 -17.98
C LYS A 153 0.24 8.71 -17.26
N GLU A 154 -1.05 8.97 -17.02
CA GLU A 154 -1.49 10.17 -16.31
C GLU A 154 -1.05 10.17 -14.85
N TRP A 155 -1.05 9.02 -14.17
CA TRP A 155 -0.54 8.92 -12.81
C TRP A 155 0.94 9.31 -12.72
N ASN A 156 1.77 8.82 -13.63
CA ASN A 156 3.18 9.20 -13.71
C ASN A 156 3.35 10.69 -13.97
N ASN A 157 2.57 11.27 -14.91
CA ASN A 157 2.59 12.70 -15.24
C ASN A 157 2.21 13.54 -14.01
N MET A 158 1.11 13.21 -13.35
CA MET A 158 0.63 13.96 -12.19
C MET A 158 1.56 13.82 -10.99
N TRP A 159 2.15 12.64 -10.78
CA TRP A 159 3.13 12.46 -9.72
C TRP A 159 4.41 13.26 -10.00
N ARG A 160 4.92 13.28 -11.24
CA ARG A 160 6.08 14.10 -11.60
C ARG A 160 5.82 15.59 -11.38
N TYR A 161 4.66 16.08 -11.78
CA TYR A 161 4.24 17.45 -11.49
C TYR A 161 4.21 17.71 -9.98
N SER A 162 3.56 16.86 -9.22
CA SER A 162 3.49 16.97 -7.75
C SER A 162 4.88 16.99 -7.11
N ALA A 163 5.76 16.06 -7.50
CA ALA A 163 7.08 15.90 -6.92
C ALA A 163 8.04 17.05 -7.30
N TYR A 164 8.12 17.39 -8.56
CA TYR A 164 9.16 18.29 -9.06
C TYR A 164 8.75 19.77 -9.07
N GLU A 165 7.47 20.07 -9.35
CA GLU A 165 6.99 21.45 -9.36
C GLU A 165 6.44 21.89 -8.00
N CYS A 166 5.81 20.95 -7.24
CA CYS A 166 5.16 21.28 -5.98
C CYS A 166 5.90 20.74 -4.74
N HIS A 167 6.99 19.98 -4.91
CA HIS A 167 7.76 19.33 -3.83
C HIS A 167 6.91 18.46 -2.92
N ASP A 168 5.94 17.73 -3.47
CA ASP A 168 5.09 16.76 -2.77
C ASP A 168 5.26 15.38 -3.42
N PHE A 169 5.93 14.47 -2.71
CA PHE A 169 6.32 13.14 -3.20
C PHE A 169 5.28 12.06 -2.92
N HIS A 170 4.09 12.41 -2.44
CA HIS A 170 3.01 11.44 -2.23
C HIS A 170 2.35 11.08 -3.56
N ASP A 171 2.15 9.79 -3.77
CA ASP A 171 1.63 9.26 -5.04
C ASP A 171 0.09 9.16 -5.09
N GLN A 172 -0.58 9.12 -3.95
CA GLN A 172 -2.02 8.86 -3.87
C GLN A 172 -2.87 10.02 -4.41
N SER A 173 -2.54 11.29 -4.09
CA SER A 173 -3.22 12.45 -4.68
C SER A 173 -3.07 12.47 -6.21
N ALA A 174 -1.89 12.11 -6.71
CA ALA A 174 -1.63 12.02 -8.15
C ALA A 174 -2.44 10.89 -8.82
N LEU A 175 -2.64 9.74 -8.13
CA LEU A 175 -3.51 8.67 -8.62
C LEU A 175 -4.96 9.13 -8.76
N ASN A 176 -5.49 9.81 -7.75
CA ASN A 176 -6.87 10.28 -7.77
C ASN A 176 -7.09 11.39 -8.81
N GLU A 177 -6.10 12.26 -9.02
CA GLU A 177 -6.12 13.24 -10.11
C GLU A 177 -6.04 12.56 -11.49
N ALA A 178 -5.19 11.55 -11.66
CA ALA A 178 -5.11 10.76 -12.89
C ALA A 178 -6.43 10.06 -13.22
N ASN A 179 -7.07 9.43 -12.22
CA ASN A 179 -8.39 8.84 -12.38
C ASN A 179 -9.43 9.88 -12.83
N PHE A 180 -9.41 11.07 -12.25
CA PHE A 180 -10.29 12.17 -12.68
C PHE A 180 -10.04 12.59 -14.13
N LYS A 181 -8.78 12.82 -14.51
CA LYS A 181 -8.40 13.21 -15.87
C LYS A 181 -8.72 12.16 -16.93
N THR A 182 -8.73 10.88 -16.53
CA THR A 182 -9.10 9.76 -17.41
C THR A 182 -10.60 9.44 -17.39
N GLY A 183 -11.41 10.25 -16.73
CA GLY A 183 -12.88 10.17 -16.75
C GLY A 183 -13.48 9.35 -15.62
N LEU A 184 -12.81 9.22 -14.48
CA LEU A 184 -13.29 8.50 -13.27
C LEU A 184 -13.64 7.04 -13.54
N LYS A 185 -12.81 6.34 -14.33
CA LYS A 185 -13.10 4.99 -14.80
C LYS A 185 -12.61 3.89 -13.87
N MET A 186 -11.82 4.20 -12.83
CA MET A 186 -11.41 3.19 -11.86
C MET A 186 -12.62 2.65 -11.09
N GLY A 187 -12.77 1.33 -11.11
CA GLY A 187 -13.73 0.62 -10.28
C GLY A 187 -13.35 0.63 -8.79
N LEU A 188 -14.35 0.49 -7.94
CA LEU A 188 -14.16 0.39 -6.50
C LEU A 188 -14.31 -1.06 -6.05
N LEU A 189 -13.20 -1.65 -5.60
CA LEU A 189 -13.17 -3.00 -5.07
C LEU A 189 -13.63 -3.04 -3.61
N ASN A 190 -14.13 -4.22 -3.21
CA ASN A 190 -14.46 -4.48 -1.80
C ASN A 190 -13.21 -4.38 -0.92
N GLY A 191 -13.37 -3.87 0.31
CA GLY A 191 -12.27 -3.69 1.26
C GLY A 191 -11.48 -4.96 1.61
N LYS A 192 -12.02 -6.15 1.36
CA LYS A 192 -11.30 -7.42 1.53
C LYS A 192 -10.01 -7.51 0.69
N TRP A 193 -9.98 -6.83 -0.46
CA TRP A 193 -8.84 -6.85 -1.38
C TRP A 193 -7.66 -5.99 -0.92
N ASN A 194 -7.91 -5.00 -0.08
CA ASN A 194 -6.88 -4.14 0.49
C ASN A 194 -7.34 -3.71 1.89
N CYS A 195 -7.34 -4.64 2.84
CA CYS A 195 -7.80 -4.44 4.20
C CYS A 195 -6.82 -3.54 4.96
N GLN A 196 -7.12 -2.26 5.02
CA GLN A 196 -6.29 -1.21 5.61
C GLN A 196 -6.52 -1.19 7.13
N ILE A 197 -5.76 -1.99 7.86
CA ILE A 197 -6.01 -2.33 9.26
C ILE A 197 -6.18 -1.10 10.15
N SER A 198 -5.32 -0.09 9.98
CA SER A 198 -5.34 1.13 10.79
C SER A 198 -6.44 2.12 10.42
N HIS A 199 -7.12 1.91 9.29
CA HIS A 199 -8.05 2.87 8.69
C HIS A 199 -9.37 2.20 8.29
N GLY A 200 -10.12 1.67 9.27
CA GLY A 200 -11.44 1.09 9.04
C GLY A 200 -11.45 -0.35 8.51
N GLY A 201 -10.28 -0.95 8.24
CA GLY A 201 -10.16 -2.30 7.67
C GLY A 201 -10.65 -3.43 8.56
N LEU A 202 -10.83 -3.22 9.87
CA LEU A 202 -11.31 -4.25 10.79
C LEU A 202 -12.66 -4.85 10.39
N ALA A 203 -13.53 -4.06 9.73
CA ALA A 203 -14.81 -4.54 9.21
C ALA A 203 -14.64 -5.63 8.12
N PHE A 204 -13.50 -5.65 7.44
CA PHE A 204 -13.18 -6.60 6.37
C PHE A 204 -12.21 -7.70 6.80
N LEU A 205 -11.70 -7.66 8.05
CA LEU A 205 -10.62 -8.53 8.51
C LEU A 205 -10.94 -10.02 8.37
N LYS A 206 -12.17 -10.44 8.67
CA LYS A 206 -12.60 -11.83 8.57
C LYS A 206 -12.39 -12.38 7.16
N ASP A 207 -12.83 -11.62 6.16
CA ASP A 207 -12.81 -12.01 4.75
C ASP A 207 -11.62 -11.42 3.97
N ALA A 208 -10.68 -10.78 4.69
CA ALA A 208 -9.54 -10.13 4.07
C ALA A 208 -8.73 -11.12 3.24
N LYS A 209 -8.50 -10.77 2.00
CA LYS A 209 -7.59 -11.44 1.07
C LYS A 209 -6.18 -10.87 1.18
N ILE A 210 -6.08 -9.57 1.40
CA ILE A 210 -4.83 -8.85 1.59
C ILE A 210 -4.96 -7.93 2.80
N LEU A 211 -4.07 -8.07 3.76
CA LEU A 211 -3.89 -7.12 4.86
C LEU A 211 -2.86 -6.08 4.47
N HIS A 212 -3.19 -4.81 4.61
CA HIS A 212 -2.30 -3.69 4.38
C HIS A 212 -2.03 -2.97 5.70
N TYR A 213 -0.77 -3.02 6.15
CA TYR A 213 -0.37 -2.58 7.49
C TYR A 213 0.47 -1.30 7.49
N TYR A 214 0.30 -0.46 6.44
CA TYR A 214 0.94 0.85 6.40
C TYR A 214 0.61 1.69 7.64
N SER A 215 1.44 2.68 7.94
CA SER A 215 1.28 3.55 9.13
C SER A 215 1.20 2.79 10.46
N SER A 216 1.62 1.52 10.52
CA SER A 216 1.76 0.79 11.77
C SER A 216 2.95 1.30 12.60
N GLU A 217 3.79 2.15 12.01
CA GLU A 217 4.96 2.74 12.63
C GLU A 217 4.67 4.19 13.05
N PHE A 218 4.02 4.43 14.18
CA PHE A 218 4.06 5.75 14.79
C PHE A 218 5.41 5.94 15.51
N SER A 219 6.04 7.09 15.29
CA SER A 219 7.35 7.40 15.84
C SER A 219 7.29 7.69 17.34
N GLY A 220 8.00 6.91 18.12
CA GLY A 220 8.25 7.14 19.53
C GLY A 220 9.20 6.08 20.09
N LYS A 221 10.06 6.42 21.06
CA LYS A 221 11.08 5.51 21.61
C LYS A 221 10.51 4.21 22.22
N ASN A 222 9.21 4.17 22.54
CA ASN A 222 8.54 3.03 23.17
C ASN A 222 7.31 2.58 22.36
N TYR A 223 7.28 2.78 21.06
CA TYR A 223 6.14 2.43 20.25
C TYR A 223 6.06 0.92 20.01
N ILE A 224 4.93 0.33 20.39
CA ILE A 224 4.58 -1.05 20.05
C ILE A 224 3.66 -0.97 18.82
N PRO A 225 4.05 -1.53 17.65
CA PRO A 225 3.19 -1.51 16.47
C PRO A 225 1.86 -2.23 16.76
N TYR A 226 0.74 -1.69 16.29
CA TYR A 226 -0.56 -2.35 16.44
C TYR A 226 -0.60 -3.72 15.74
N TYR A 227 0.23 -3.91 14.72
CA TYR A 227 0.36 -5.15 13.98
C TYR A 227 1.74 -5.75 14.20
N LYS A 228 1.81 -6.97 14.73
CA LYS A 228 3.07 -7.60 15.14
C LYS A 228 4.06 -7.78 14.00
N LEU A 229 3.58 -8.10 12.77
CA LEU A 229 4.43 -8.26 11.60
C LEU A 229 5.03 -6.93 11.08
N ALA A 230 4.56 -5.80 11.60
CA ALA A 230 5.15 -4.48 11.35
C ALA A 230 6.30 -4.12 12.30
N ASP A 231 6.61 -4.98 13.28
CA ASP A 231 7.69 -4.73 14.25
C ASP A 231 9.05 -4.62 13.56
N LYS A 232 9.78 -3.55 13.86
CA LYS A 232 11.09 -3.27 13.26
C LYS A 232 12.16 -4.31 13.61
N ASN A 233 12.10 -4.87 14.82
CA ASN A 233 13.06 -5.90 15.23
C ASN A 233 12.83 -7.19 14.44
N LEU A 234 11.54 -7.56 14.23
CA LEU A 234 11.17 -8.68 13.39
C LEU A 234 11.61 -8.46 11.93
N GLN A 235 11.34 -7.28 11.37
CA GLN A 235 11.75 -6.94 10.00
C GLN A 235 13.29 -6.93 9.85
N ASN A 236 14.01 -6.40 10.84
CA ASN A 236 15.48 -6.42 10.86
C ASN A 236 16.03 -7.86 10.98
N ARG A 237 15.38 -8.73 11.76
CA ARG A 237 15.75 -10.15 11.82
C ARG A 237 15.64 -10.79 10.44
N ILE A 238 14.49 -10.64 9.75
CA ILE A 238 14.31 -11.15 8.37
C ILE A 238 15.38 -10.60 7.43
N LYS A 239 15.69 -9.31 7.55
CA LYS A 239 16.69 -8.66 6.71
C LYS A 239 18.11 -9.21 6.95
N ASN A 240 18.46 -9.46 8.21
CA ASN A 240 19.77 -9.96 8.61
C ASN A 240 19.95 -11.45 8.32
N ASP A 241 18.86 -12.23 8.50
CA ASP A 241 18.88 -13.67 8.25
C ASP A 241 18.78 -13.99 6.75
N GLY A 242 18.14 -13.10 5.97
CA GLY A 242 17.90 -13.28 4.53
C GLY A 242 16.78 -14.25 4.20
N PHE A 243 16.11 -14.81 5.20
CA PHE A 243 14.98 -15.73 5.07
C PHE A 243 13.91 -15.46 6.15
N ILE A 244 12.76 -16.11 6.01
CA ILE A 244 11.67 -16.03 6.99
C ILE A 244 11.75 -17.28 7.86
N ALA A 245 12.13 -17.11 9.13
CA ALA A 245 12.22 -18.20 10.11
C ALA A 245 10.84 -18.81 10.41
N GLU A 246 10.79 -20.05 10.88
CA GLU A 246 9.55 -20.82 11.08
C GLU A 246 8.53 -20.09 11.97
N ASP A 247 8.98 -19.49 13.07
CA ASP A 247 8.12 -18.70 13.96
C ASP A 247 7.44 -17.54 13.25
N ILE A 248 8.17 -16.87 12.35
CA ILE A 248 7.61 -15.77 11.52
C ILE A 248 6.71 -16.32 10.41
N GLN A 249 7.04 -17.49 9.83
CA GLN A 249 6.16 -18.15 8.86
C GLN A 249 4.80 -18.50 9.49
N GLU A 250 4.79 -19.01 10.73
CA GLU A 250 3.56 -19.28 11.45
C GLU A 250 2.77 -18.01 11.77
N MET A 251 3.45 -16.91 12.11
CA MET A 251 2.79 -15.61 12.25
C MET A 251 2.13 -15.16 10.94
N ILE A 252 2.81 -15.33 9.80
CA ILE A 252 2.27 -14.96 8.48
C ILE A 252 1.07 -15.84 8.11
N LYS A 253 1.11 -17.15 8.34
CA LYS A 253 -0.03 -18.05 8.12
C LYS A 253 -1.25 -17.64 8.95
N ASN A 254 -1.02 -17.09 10.14
CA ASN A 254 -2.04 -16.61 11.06
C ASN A 254 -2.14 -15.07 11.08
N ALA A 255 -1.90 -14.42 9.94
CA ALA A 255 -1.76 -12.98 9.84
C ALA A 255 -2.97 -12.19 10.37
N LYS A 256 -4.18 -12.71 10.19
CA LYS A 256 -5.43 -12.08 10.67
C LYS A 256 -5.54 -11.99 12.19
N PHE A 257 -4.64 -12.64 12.93
CA PHE A 257 -4.62 -12.65 14.41
C PHE A 257 -3.36 -12.02 15.01
N GLN A 258 -2.49 -11.41 14.18
CA GLN A 258 -1.21 -10.87 14.62
C GLN A 258 -1.31 -9.40 15.10
N PHE A 259 -2.30 -9.13 15.94
CA PHE A 259 -2.48 -7.79 16.53
C PHE A 259 -1.95 -7.76 17.96
N ASN A 260 -1.45 -6.60 18.38
CA ASN A 260 -1.19 -6.34 19.78
C ASN A 260 -2.52 -5.99 20.47
N ILE A 261 -2.82 -6.68 21.56
CA ILE A 261 -4.11 -6.61 22.29
C ILE A 261 -4.50 -5.20 22.70
N VAL A 262 -3.51 -4.35 22.99
CA VAL A 262 -3.71 -2.94 23.38
C VAL A 262 -4.44 -2.11 22.29
N HIS A 263 -4.47 -2.61 21.06
CA HIS A 263 -5.05 -1.92 19.90
C HIS A 263 -6.28 -2.62 19.31
N LEU A 264 -6.71 -3.76 19.87
CA LEU A 264 -7.92 -4.45 19.44
C LEU A 264 -9.18 -3.75 19.98
N ILE A 265 -9.58 -2.70 19.32
CA ILE A 265 -10.89 -2.10 19.54
C ILE A 265 -11.86 -2.71 18.53
N ASN A 266 -12.61 -3.71 18.98
CA ASN A 266 -13.47 -4.54 18.13
C ASN A 266 -14.93 -4.05 18.07
N ASP A 267 -15.25 -2.93 18.71
CA ASP A 267 -16.60 -2.35 18.69
C ASP A 267 -16.66 -1.23 17.65
N GLN A 268 -17.52 -1.37 16.64
CA GLN A 268 -17.73 -0.37 15.60
C GLN A 268 -18.08 1.02 16.18
N ARG A 269 -18.77 1.06 17.34
CA ARG A 269 -19.09 2.31 18.03
C ARG A 269 -17.83 2.99 18.55
N ILE A 270 -16.88 2.22 19.09
CA ILE A 270 -15.60 2.75 19.57
C ILE A 270 -14.75 3.20 18.37
N VAL A 271 -14.72 2.42 17.28
CA VAL A 271 -14.06 2.84 16.03
C VAL A 271 -14.65 4.16 15.54
N ASN A 272 -15.97 4.31 15.51
CA ASN A 272 -16.63 5.54 15.10
C ASN A 272 -16.32 6.71 16.06
N ILE A 273 -16.25 6.46 17.37
CA ILE A 273 -15.85 7.46 18.36
C ILE A 273 -14.39 7.87 18.16
N MET A 274 -13.48 6.91 17.95
CA MET A 274 -12.08 7.20 17.70
C MET A 274 -11.85 7.89 16.36
N GLN A 275 -12.71 7.65 15.39
CA GLN A 275 -12.75 8.35 14.11
C GLN A 275 -13.47 9.69 14.19
N SER A 276 -14.05 10.04 15.35
CA SER A 276 -14.72 11.33 15.50
C SER A 276 -13.70 12.48 15.41
N PRO A 277 -14.07 13.62 14.79
CA PRO A 277 -13.17 14.78 14.67
C PRO A 277 -12.65 15.27 16.00
N LEU A 278 -13.44 15.14 17.09
CA LEU A 278 -13.07 15.55 18.43
C LEU A 278 -11.92 14.69 19.00
N VAL A 279 -12.04 13.36 18.90
CA VAL A 279 -11.01 12.44 19.42
C VAL A 279 -9.74 12.57 18.59
N PHE A 280 -9.87 12.79 17.28
CA PHE A 280 -8.73 12.99 16.40
C PHE A 280 -7.98 14.30 16.71
N THR A 281 -8.72 15.37 16.97
CA THR A 281 -8.14 16.66 17.39
C THR A 281 -7.40 16.52 18.73
N LEU A 282 -7.96 15.80 19.69
CA LEU A 282 -7.32 15.54 20.98
C LEU A 282 -6.07 14.67 20.84
N ALA A 283 -6.11 13.64 19.97
CA ALA A 283 -4.94 12.79 19.68
C ALA A 283 -3.83 13.59 18.97
N ASP A 284 -4.18 14.47 18.03
CA ASP A 284 -3.23 15.34 17.31
C ASP A 284 -2.61 16.38 18.25
N ILE A 285 -3.40 16.96 19.17
CA ILE A 285 -2.89 17.85 20.22
C ILE A 285 -1.93 17.11 21.15
N LYS A 286 -2.29 15.89 21.60
CA LYS A 286 -1.44 15.07 22.46
C LYS A 286 -0.12 14.67 21.77
N ALA A 287 -0.16 14.39 20.46
CA ALA A 287 1.04 14.09 19.68
C ALA A 287 1.97 15.29 19.49
N LYS A 288 1.43 16.50 19.51
CA LYS A 288 2.17 17.77 19.36
C LYS A 288 2.65 18.38 20.68
N CYS A 289 2.12 17.91 21.81
CA CYS A 289 2.56 18.31 23.15
C CYS A 289 3.29 17.13 23.80
N PRO A 290 4.62 16.99 23.64
CA PRO A 290 5.37 15.98 24.37
C PRO A 290 5.35 16.36 25.85
N VAL A 291 4.78 15.50 26.69
CA VAL A 291 4.95 15.50 28.14
C VAL A 291 6.29 14.86 28.47
#